data_438b884a4da5c8d5647212c92e86e1e7
#
_entry.id   438b884a4da5c8d5647212c92e86e1e7
#
_cell.length_a   1.000
_cell.length_b   1.000
_cell.length_c   1.000
_cell.angle_alpha   90.00
_cell.angle_beta   90.00
_cell.angle_gamma   90.00
#
_symmetry.space_group_name_H-M   'P 1'
#
loop_
_entity.id
_entity.type
_entity.pdbx_description
1 polymer ?
#
loop_
_entity_poly.entity_id
_entity_poly.type
_entity_poly.pdbx_seq_one_letter_code
_entity_poly.pdbx_strand_id
1 'polypeptide(L)'
;MTTDKIEYRKRAAFINRQEELNFLKNYVDEEPETFLFLHGPKSSGKTTLLYKVLNQIEEEQKTDVKFLNLRKIFTEFPEDYNYKDFLRLLFNVGEEKKGKLTGEINVGFFKINTEIEKKIYQGRVDPFKVIEKEFIKLHQKGIKPILIIDELQALDKIYMNNGRDRRLIIELFNFFVAMTKEDHLAYIIIASSDGYFLNTVYNDSKLKKCSKFYKVDYLPKEDVMEWLLNLEKYSKIKDYTLTKPDAEKIWETVGGSMWEIQDILSEMFGKPLDEVLQLYKKKMRSLIVAYVVKPEQKKIERLLRHFVDRDELPMEEINSEDEKLLRDMVRQNIIYFDPTEAAYYPQGKSYHHGIRLYFKR
;
A
#
# COMPACT_ATOMS: atom_id res chain seq x y z
N MET A 1 31.22 3.42 -13.51
CA MET A 1 30.55 3.02 -12.25
C MET A 1 29.06 3.24 -12.48
N THR A 2 28.33 2.16 -12.67
CA THR A 2 26.92 2.19 -13.07
C THR A 2 26.06 2.66 -11.92
N THR A 3 25.05 3.44 -12.22
CA THR A 3 24.00 3.99 -11.33
C THR A 3 23.40 2.93 -10.39
N ASP A 4 23.37 1.66 -10.77
CA ASP A 4 22.89 0.52 -9.98
C ASP A 4 23.64 0.29 -8.65
N LYS A 5 24.93 0.64 -8.57
CA LYS A 5 25.73 0.46 -7.34
C LYS A 5 25.42 1.50 -6.26
N ILE A 6 24.92 2.69 -6.63
CA ILE A 6 24.59 3.77 -5.69
C ILE A 6 23.20 3.54 -5.08
N GLU A 7 22.25 3.04 -5.86
CA GLU A 7 20.90 2.72 -5.36
C GLU A 7 20.89 1.57 -4.34
N TYR A 8 21.74 0.56 -4.53
CA TYR A 8 21.87 -0.57 -3.60
C TYR A 8 22.46 -0.20 -2.22
N ARG A 9 23.24 0.87 -2.12
CA ARG A 9 23.78 1.32 -0.84
C ARG A 9 22.73 1.92 0.10
N LYS A 10 21.66 2.49 -0.45
CA LYS A 10 20.64 3.24 0.29
C LYS A 10 19.44 2.40 0.69
N ARG A 11 19.14 1.30 0.01
CA ARG A 11 17.99 0.44 0.30
C ARG A 11 18.39 -0.65 1.29
N ALA A 12 17.60 -0.79 2.34
CA ALA A 12 17.74 -1.92 3.24
C ALA A 12 17.41 -3.23 2.51
N ALA A 13 18.11 -4.29 2.86
CA ALA A 13 17.68 -5.64 2.55
C ALA A 13 16.30 -5.89 3.20
N PHE A 14 15.59 -6.88 2.70
CA PHE A 14 14.33 -7.29 3.32
C PHE A 14 14.60 -7.79 4.75
N ILE A 15 13.94 -7.15 5.73
CA ILE A 15 14.19 -7.40 7.15
C ILE A 15 12.96 -8.08 7.72
N ASN A 16 13.16 -9.28 8.27
CA ASN A 16 12.15 -10.10 8.93
C ASN A 16 10.85 -10.27 8.11
N ARG A 17 9.68 -10.06 8.69
CA ARG A 17 8.36 -10.23 8.07
C ARG A 17 8.00 -11.71 7.81
N GLN A 18 8.54 -12.61 8.61
CA GLN A 18 8.34 -14.04 8.39
C GLN A 18 6.87 -14.44 8.61
N GLU A 19 6.19 -13.80 9.54
CA GLU A 19 4.77 -14.04 9.80
C GLU A 19 3.91 -13.63 8.61
N GLU A 20 4.15 -12.43 8.08
CA GLU A 20 3.44 -11.91 6.91
C GLU A 20 3.74 -12.73 5.65
N LEU A 21 5.00 -13.15 5.47
CA LEU A 21 5.38 -14.04 4.37
C LEU A 21 4.65 -15.38 4.46
N ASN A 22 4.63 -16.00 5.64
CA ASN A 22 3.95 -17.27 5.88
C ASN A 22 2.44 -17.13 5.68
N PHE A 23 1.84 -16.05 6.18
CA PHE A 23 0.41 -15.78 5.97
C PHE A 23 0.05 -15.70 4.48
N LEU A 24 0.83 -14.94 3.70
CA LEU A 24 0.57 -14.77 2.27
C LEU A 24 0.82 -16.05 1.47
N LYS A 25 1.83 -16.87 1.85
CA LYS A 25 2.05 -18.19 1.26
C LYS A 25 0.86 -19.11 1.56
N ASN A 26 0.45 -19.21 2.81
CA ASN A 26 -0.69 -20.04 3.20
C ASN A 26 -1.97 -19.60 2.47
N TYR A 27 -2.18 -18.28 2.32
CA TYR A 27 -3.32 -17.77 1.58
C TYR A 27 -3.36 -18.27 0.12
N VAL A 28 -2.20 -18.40 -0.54
CA VAL A 28 -2.10 -18.91 -1.93
C VAL A 28 -2.06 -20.45 -1.99
N ASP A 29 -1.76 -21.12 -0.88
CA ASP A 29 -1.75 -22.57 -0.81
C ASP A 29 -3.13 -23.19 -0.55
N GLU A 30 -3.99 -22.46 0.15
CA GLU A 30 -5.38 -22.82 0.37
C GLU A 30 -6.22 -22.61 -0.91
N GLU A 31 -7.44 -23.12 -0.96
CA GLU A 31 -8.40 -22.82 -2.04
C GLU A 31 -8.84 -21.36 -1.95
N PRO A 32 -8.98 -20.62 -3.08
CA PRO A 32 -9.38 -19.22 -3.06
C PRO A 32 -10.86 -19.07 -2.70
N GLU A 33 -11.18 -18.92 -1.42
CA GLU A 33 -12.54 -18.71 -0.89
C GLU A 33 -12.89 -17.23 -0.66
N THR A 34 -11.88 -16.38 -0.49
CA THR A 34 -12.05 -14.96 -0.19
C THR A 34 -10.96 -14.15 -0.89
N PHE A 35 -11.24 -12.90 -1.23
CA PHE A 35 -10.17 -11.98 -1.61
C PHE A 35 -9.57 -11.30 -0.38
N LEU A 36 -8.30 -10.92 -0.48
CA LEU A 36 -7.50 -10.41 0.64
C LEU A 36 -7.28 -8.91 0.53
N PHE A 37 -7.59 -8.17 1.59
CA PHE A 37 -7.10 -6.81 1.80
C PHE A 37 -5.82 -6.81 2.65
N LEU A 38 -4.72 -6.40 2.02
CA LEU A 38 -3.46 -6.13 2.69
C LEU A 38 -3.42 -4.64 3.05
N HIS A 39 -3.67 -4.31 4.30
CA HIS A 39 -3.78 -2.92 4.74
C HIS A 39 -2.69 -2.53 5.74
N GLY A 40 -2.63 -1.25 6.09
CA GLY A 40 -1.68 -0.73 7.07
C GLY A 40 -1.21 0.68 6.72
N PRO A 41 -0.47 1.34 7.63
CA PRO A 41 -0.07 2.72 7.44
C PRO A 41 0.80 2.90 6.18
N LYS A 42 0.87 4.13 5.69
CA LYS A 42 1.71 4.46 4.53
C LYS A 42 3.17 4.16 4.83
N SER A 43 3.88 3.62 3.85
CA SER A 43 5.29 3.24 3.98
C SER A 43 5.59 2.12 4.98
N SER A 44 4.59 1.31 5.36
CA SER A 44 4.78 0.09 6.17
C SER A 44 5.45 -1.06 5.41
N GLY A 45 5.65 -0.94 4.09
CA GLY A 45 6.33 -1.94 3.28
C GLY A 45 5.42 -2.95 2.57
N LYS A 46 4.10 -2.71 2.50
CA LYS A 46 3.13 -3.60 1.82
C LYS A 46 3.54 -4.03 0.43
N THR A 47 3.86 -3.08 -0.44
CA THR A 47 4.28 -3.36 -1.82
C THR A 47 5.58 -4.16 -1.87
N THR A 48 6.55 -3.85 -1.00
CA THR A 48 7.81 -4.61 -0.91
C THR A 48 7.59 -6.05 -0.44
N LEU A 49 6.68 -6.23 0.52
CA LEU A 49 6.28 -7.56 1.02
C LEU A 49 5.64 -8.39 -0.10
N LEU A 50 4.71 -7.80 -0.87
CA LEU A 50 4.09 -8.45 -2.01
C LEU A 50 5.14 -8.90 -3.03
N TYR A 51 6.08 -8.05 -3.40
CA TYR A 51 7.16 -8.40 -4.32
C TYR A 51 8.01 -9.56 -3.79
N LYS A 52 8.31 -9.57 -2.51
CA LYS A 52 9.11 -10.65 -1.90
C LYS A 52 8.39 -11.99 -1.92
N VAL A 53 7.10 -12.00 -1.55
CA VAL A 53 6.28 -13.20 -1.55
C VAL A 53 6.10 -13.77 -2.96
N LEU A 54 5.81 -12.90 -3.93
CA LEU A 54 5.59 -13.34 -5.31
C LEU A 54 6.81 -14.03 -5.90
N ASN A 55 8.01 -13.46 -5.71
CA ASN A 55 9.24 -14.10 -6.16
C ASN A 55 9.42 -15.51 -5.57
N GLN A 56 9.06 -15.70 -4.28
CA GLN A 56 9.14 -17.02 -3.64
C GLN A 56 8.09 -17.99 -4.16
N ILE A 57 6.86 -17.52 -4.37
CA ILE A 57 5.76 -18.35 -4.87
C ILE A 57 6.03 -18.76 -6.33
N GLU A 58 6.53 -17.86 -7.17
CA GLU A 58 6.87 -18.16 -8.57
C GLU A 58 8.00 -19.21 -8.69
N GLU A 59 8.95 -19.22 -7.73
CA GLU A 59 10.01 -20.24 -7.68
C GLU A 59 9.50 -21.61 -7.23
N GLU A 60 8.52 -21.65 -6.34
CA GLU A 60 8.02 -22.87 -5.69
C GLU A 60 6.80 -23.48 -6.41
N GLN A 61 6.02 -22.70 -7.14
CA GLN A 61 4.71 -23.10 -7.68
C GLN A 61 4.49 -22.63 -9.12
N LYS A 62 3.59 -23.31 -9.84
CA LYS A 62 3.12 -22.84 -11.13
C LYS A 62 2.07 -21.76 -10.95
N THR A 63 2.46 -20.50 -11.04
CA THR A 63 1.60 -19.34 -10.89
C THR A 63 1.62 -18.45 -12.13
N ASP A 64 0.53 -17.73 -12.37
CA ASP A 64 0.46 -16.61 -13.30
C ASP A 64 0.05 -15.35 -12.53
N VAL A 65 0.99 -14.44 -12.32
CA VAL A 65 0.80 -13.26 -11.50
C VAL A 65 0.54 -12.03 -12.36
N LYS A 66 -0.57 -11.35 -12.07
CA LYS A 66 -0.92 -10.03 -12.64
C LYS A 66 -0.86 -8.98 -11.52
N PHE A 67 0.08 -8.05 -11.63
CA PHE A 67 0.26 -7.00 -10.62
C PHE A 67 -0.07 -5.62 -11.21
N LEU A 68 -1.17 -5.03 -10.76
CA LEU A 68 -1.63 -3.69 -11.15
C LEU A 68 -1.28 -2.67 -10.05
N ASN A 69 -0.26 -1.84 -10.28
CA ASN A 69 0.03 -0.71 -9.40
C ASN A 69 -0.68 0.54 -9.92
N LEU A 70 -1.84 0.85 -9.35
CA LEU A 70 -2.68 1.95 -9.78
C LEU A 70 -2.08 3.33 -9.50
N ARG A 71 -1.09 3.44 -8.60
CA ARG A 71 -0.37 4.70 -8.36
C ARG A 71 0.45 5.13 -9.58
N LYS A 72 1.10 4.18 -10.27
CA LYS A 72 1.87 4.46 -11.49
C LYS A 72 0.98 4.97 -12.64
N ILE A 73 -0.26 4.54 -12.67
CA ILE A 73 -1.26 4.90 -13.66
C ILE A 73 -1.55 6.40 -13.67
N PHE A 74 -1.68 7.02 -12.48
CA PHE A 74 -1.94 8.46 -12.37
C PHE A 74 -0.77 9.33 -12.82
N THR A 75 0.45 8.79 -12.88
CA THR A 75 1.59 9.51 -13.43
C THR A 75 1.60 9.52 -14.95
N GLU A 76 0.98 8.53 -15.57
CA GLU A 76 0.87 8.39 -17.03
C GLU A 76 -0.36 9.12 -17.60
N PHE A 77 -1.44 9.27 -16.81
CA PHE A 77 -2.71 9.90 -17.19
C PHE A 77 -3.15 10.96 -16.17
N PRO A 78 -2.54 12.17 -16.18
CA PRO A 78 -2.64 13.07 -15.04
C PRO A 78 -3.97 13.81 -14.84
N GLU A 79 -4.82 14.01 -15.86
CA GLU A 79 -5.93 14.95 -15.69
C GLU A 79 -7.35 14.38 -15.83
N ASP A 80 -7.58 13.32 -16.60
CA ASP A 80 -8.94 12.79 -16.85
C ASP A 80 -8.97 11.26 -16.97
N TYR A 81 -8.42 10.59 -15.96
CA TYR A 81 -8.43 9.13 -15.94
C TYR A 81 -9.86 8.59 -15.91
N ASN A 82 -10.20 7.76 -16.89
CA ASN A 82 -11.53 7.25 -17.09
C ASN A 82 -11.54 5.71 -17.27
N TYR A 83 -12.72 5.14 -17.44
CA TYR A 83 -12.89 3.71 -17.63
C TYR A 83 -12.11 3.13 -18.83
N LYS A 84 -11.98 3.87 -19.94
CA LYS A 84 -11.22 3.40 -21.10
C LYS A 84 -9.73 3.29 -20.80
N ASP A 85 -9.20 4.21 -20.02
CA ASP A 85 -7.80 4.20 -19.58
C ASP A 85 -7.54 3.02 -18.65
N PHE A 86 -8.47 2.73 -17.73
CA PHE A 86 -8.41 1.52 -16.92
C PHE A 86 -8.39 0.25 -17.79
N LEU A 87 -9.22 0.17 -18.83
CA LEU A 87 -9.22 -0.97 -19.74
C LEU A 87 -7.90 -1.10 -20.51
N ARG A 88 -7.28 0.01 -20.92
CA ARG A 88 -5.96 0.00 -21.58
C ARG A 88 -4.86 -0.54 -20.67
N LEU A 89 -4.97 -0.31 -19.37
CA LEU A 89 -4.02 -0.85 -18.40
C LEU A 89 -4.24 -2.32 -18.14
N LEU A 90 -5.52 -2.71 -18.09
CA LEU A 90 -5.89 -4.09 -17.82
C LEU A 90 -5.57 -5.01 -18.99
N PHE A 91 -5.72 -4.51 -20.22
CA PHE A 91 -5.51 -5.27 -21.46
C PHE A 91 -4.36 -4.72 -22.29
N ASN A 92 -3.35 -5.54 -22.54
CA ASN A 92 -2.28 -5.22 -23.47
C ASN A 92 -2.65 -5.71 -24.87
N VAL A 93 -2.68 -4.79 -25.84
CA VAL A 93 -2.96 -5.09 -27.23
C VAL A 93 -1.66 -5.13 -28.01
N GLY A 94 -1.26 -6.31 -28.40
CA GLY A 94 -0.19 -6.55 -29.40
C GLY A 94 1.20 -6.06 -29.00
N GLU A 95 2.13 -6.94 -29.08
CA GLU A 95 3.58 -6.92 -28.92
C GLU A 95 4.10 -7.30 -27.54
N GLU A 96 4.84 -8.37 -27.55
CA GLU A 96 5.67 -8.81 -26.46
C GLU A 96 6.78 -7.78 -26.20
N LYS A 97 6.55 -6.81 -25.34
CA LYS A 97 7.66 -6.22 -24.61
C LYS A 97 8.08 -7.24 -23.55
N LYS A 98 8.95 -8.16 -23.94
CA LYS A 98 9.77 -8.94 -23.00
C LYS A 98 10.69 -7.97 -22.27
N GLY A 99 10.16 -7.31 -21.25
CA GLY A 99 10.96 -6.64 -20.24
C GLY A 99 11.64 -7.73 -19.41
N LYS A 100 12.92 -8.00 -19.66
CA LYS A 100 13.74 -8.72 -18.68
C LYS A 100 13.75 -7.89 -17.42
N LEU A 101 13.17 -8.45 -16.36
CA LEU A 101 13.23 -7.88 -15.04
C LEU A 101 14.66 -7.86 -14.52
N THR A 102 15.18 -6.66 -14.39
CA THR A 102 16.16 -6.35 -13.35
C THR A 102 15.37 -5.81 -12.15
N GLY A 103 14.81 -6.72 -11.32
CA GLY A 103 14.18 -6.36 -10.04
C GLY A 103 12.77 -5.74 -10.10
N GLU A 104 12.10 -5.70 -11.25
CA GLU A 104 10.71 -5.26 -11.41
C GLU A 104 9.86 -6.45 -11.85
N ILE A 105 8.79 -6.73 -11.13
CA ILE A 105 7.82 -7.77 -11.49
C ILE A 105 7.26 -7.47 -12.89
N ASN A 106 7.14 -8.51 -13.71
CA ASN A 106 6.40 -8.43 -14.95
C ASN A 106 4.98 -7.97 -14.63
N VAL A 107 4.66 -6.73 -14.93
CA VAL A 107 3.28 -6.25 -14.94
C VAL A 107 2.60 -7.00 -16.08
N GLY A 108 2.09 -8.18 -15.76
CA GLY A 108 1.42 -9.02 -16.72
C GLY A 108 0.03 -8.45 -16.95
N PHE A 109 -0.17 -7.75 -18.03
CA PHE A 109 -1.50 -7.40 -18.50
C PHE A 109 -2.16 -8.61 -19.16
N PHE A 110 -3.50 -8.66 -19.14
CA PHE A 110 -4.24 -9.68 -19.88
C PHE A 110 -4.04 -9.47 -21.38
N LYS A 111 -3.57 -10.49 -22.08
CA LYS A 111 -3.35 -10.43 -23.53
C LYS A 111 -4.67 -10.62 -24.25
N ILE A 112 -5.04 -9.68 -25.12
CA ILE A 112 -6.18 -9.78 -26.01
C ILE A 112 -5.78 -9.45 -27.44
N ASN A 113 -6.52 -9.97 -28.41
CA ASN A 113 -6.34 -9.59 -29.81
C ASN A 113 -7.13 -8.30 -30.14
N THR A 114 -6.77 -7.65 -31.24
CA THR A 114 -7.38 -6.40 -31.68
C THR A 114 -8.90 -6.49 -31.89
N GLU A 115 -9.41 -7.67 -32.27
CA GLU A 115 -10.84 -7.88 -32.50
C GLU A 115 -11.60 -7.86 -31.16
N ILE A 116 -11.09 -8.53 -30.13
CA ILE A 116 -11.67 -8.55 -28.77
C ILE A 116 -11.58 -7.14 -28.18
N GLU A 117 -10.46 -6.45 -28.32
CA GLU A 117 -10.30 -5.07 -27.88
C GLU A 117 -11.40 -4.17 -28.46
N LYS A 118 -11.59 -4.16 -29.77
CA LYS A 118 -12.63 -3.38 -30.44
C LYS A 118 -14.02 -3.71 -29.88
N LYS A 119 -14.33 -5.00 -29.67
CA LYS A 119 -15.61 -5.43 -29.09
C LYS A 119 -15.82 -4.92 -27.64
N ILE A 120 -14.75 -4.91 -26.83
CA ILE A 120 -14.77 -4.34 -25.47
C ILE A 120 -15.08 -2.84 -25.52
N TYR A 121 -14.33 -2.07 -26.34
CA TYR A 121 -14.57 -0.63 -26.44
C TYR A 121 -15.92 -0.27 -27.04
N GLN A 122 -16.53 -1.15 -27.84
CA GLN A 122 -17.89 -1.00 -28.34
C GLN A 122 -18.97 -1.45 -27.34
N GLY A 123 -18.59 -1.94 -26.14
CA GLY A 123 -19.52 -2.48 -25.16
C GLY A 123 -20.19 -3.79 -25.58
N ARG A 124 -19.67 -4.50 -26.58
CA ARG A 124 -20.20 -5.78 -27.07
C ARG A 124 -19.66 -7.00 -26.32
N VAL A 125 -18.55 -6.84 -25.62
CA VAL A 125 -17.91 -7.88 -24.80
C VAL A 125 -17.62 -7.29 -23.43
N ASP A 126 -18.01 -7.99 -22.38
CA ASP A 126 -17.69 -7.64 -21.01
C ASP A 126 -16.21 -7.96 -20.73
N PRO A 127 -15.39 -6.98 -20.31
CA PRO A 127 -13.98 -7.19 -20.01
C PRO A 127 -13.75 -8.21 -18.89
N PHE A 128 -14.62 -8.27 -17.90
CA PHE A 128 -14.50 -9.22 -16.79
C PHE A 128 -14.71 -10.67 -17.27
N LYS A 129 -15.59 -10.89 -18.24
CA LYS A 129 -15.73 -12.21 -18.89
C LYS A 129 -14.51 -12.65 -19.69
N VAL A 130 -13.72 -11.72 -20.18
CA VAL A 130 -12.44 -12.04 -20.84
C VAL A 130 -11.41 -12.50 -19.83
N ILE A 131 -11.32 -11.83 -18.69
CA ILE A 131 -10.42 -12.19 -17.58
C ILE A 131 -10.81 -13.55 -16.98
N GLU A 132 -12.10 -13.78 -16.71
CA GLU A 132 -12.64 -15.06 -16.23
C GLU A 132 -12.23 -16.22 -17.14
N LYS A 133 -12.41 -16.07 -18.45
CA LYS A 133 -11.98 -17.09 -19.42
C LYS A 133 -10.48 -17.37 -19.38
N GLU A 134 -9.67 -16.37 -19.12
CA GLU A 134 -8.23 -16.57 -18.99
C GLU A 134 -7.90 -17.32 -17.69
N PHE A 135 -8.54 -16.97 -16.57
CA PHE A 135 -8.38 -17.69 -15.32
C PHE A 135 -8.81 -19.16 -15.43
N ILE A 136 -9.93 -19.45 -16.10
CA ILE A 136 -10.37 -20.82 -16.39
C ILE A 136 -9.30 -21.59 -17.15
N LYS A 137 -8.72 -21.00 -18.22
CA LYS A 137 -7.65 -21.65 -19.01
C LYS A 137 -6.40 -21.93 -18.20
N LEU A 138 -6.01 -21.00 -17.31
CA LEU A 138 -4.87 -21.17 -16.43
C LEU A 138 -5.13 -22.29 -15.43
N HIS A 139 -6.29 -22.27 -14.79
CA HIS A 139 -6.72 -23.30 -13.83
C HIS A 139 -6.74 -24.71 -14.47
N GLN A 140 -7.27 -24.84 -15.70
CA GLN A 140 -7.26 -26.12 -16.46
C GLN A 140 -5.84 -26.64 -16.76
N LYS A 141 -4.84 -25.77 -16.79
CA LYS A 141 -3.42 -26.13 -16.94
C LYS A 141 -2.70 -26.38 -15.62
N GLY A 142 -3.40 -26.34 -14.49
CA GLY A 142 -2.82 -26.44 -13.16
C GLY A 142 -1.94 -25.25 -12.80
N ILE A 143 -2.21 -24.07 -13.37
CA ILE A 143 -1.53 -22.80 -13.07
C ILE A 143 -2.44 -21.97 -12.18
N LYS A 144 -1.95 -21.51 -11.01
CA LYS A 144 -2.69 -20.67 -10.07
C LYS A 144 -2.70 -19.20 -10.57
N PRO A 145 -3.86 -18.62 -10.93
CA PRO A 145 -3.94 -17.19 -11.25
C PRO A 145 -3.90 -16.35 -9.98
N ILE A 146 -3.03 -15.35 -9.94
CA ILE A 146 -2.92 -14.39 -8.82
C ILE A 146 -3.07 -12.97 -9.40
N LEU A 147 -4.12 -12.26 -8.97
CA LEU A 147 -4.34 -10.86 -9.32
C LEU A 147 -4.06 -9.98 -8.10
N ILE A 148 -3.11 -9.07 -8.25
CA ILE A 148 -2.77 -8.09 -7.21
C ILE A 148 -3.09 -6.69 -7.71
N ILE A 149 -3.78 -5.92 -6.87
CA ILE A 149 -4.10 -4.51 -7.17
C ILE A 149 -3.61 -3.66 -6.00
N ASP A 150 -2.62 -2.82 -6.29
CA ASP A 150 -2.10 -1.86 -5.31
C ASP A 150 -2.76 -0.49 -5.51
N GLU A 151 -3.27 0.09 -4.42
CA GLU A 151 -3.97 1.39 -4.36
C GLU A 151 -5.34 1.37 -5.09
N LEU A 152 -6.16 0.33 -4.88
CA LEU A 152 -7.48 0.16 -5.55
C LEU A 152 -8.43 1.36 -5.36
N GLN A 153 -8.34 2.10 -4.23
CA GLN A 153 -9.13 3.31 -3.99
C GLN A 153 -8.94 4.39 -5.07
N ALA A 154 -7.87 4.31 -5.83
CA ALA A 154 -7.66 5.18 -6.98
C ALA A 154 -8.79 5.10 -8.02
N LEU A 155 -9.53 4.00 -8.06
CA LEU A 155 -10.65 3.79 -8.98
C LEU A 155 -12.01 4.26 -8.43
N ASP A 156 -12.08 4.78 -7.21
CA ASP A 156 -13.37 5.09 -6.54
C ASP A 156 -14.25 6.08 -7.32
N LYS A 157 -13.64 6.96 -8.11
CA LYS A 157 -14.37 7.97 -8.91
C LYS A 157 -14.61 7.55 -10.36
N ILE A 158 -14.30 6.33 -10.75
CA ILE A 158 -14.45 5.86 -12.13
C ILE A 158 -15.80 5.17 -12.31
N TYR A 159 -16.52 5.59 -13.34
CA TYR A 159 -17.82 5.05 -13.74
C TYR A 159 -17.69 4.35 -15.10
N MET A 160 -18.28 3.15 -15.21
CA MET A 160 -18.18 2.33 -16.41
C MET A 160 -19.00 2.85 -17.60
N ASN A 161 -20.09 3.57 -17.34
CA ASN A 161 -20.98 4.13 -18.36
C ASN A 161 -21.09 5.64 -18.17
N ASN A 162 -20.80 6.42 -19.19
CA ASN A 162 -20.84 7.87 -19.28
C ASN A 162 -21.89 8.52 -18.36
N GLY A 163 -21.58 8.67 -17.06
CA GLY A 163 -22.43 9.40 -16.09
C GLY A 163 -23.62 8.64 -15.49
N ARG A 164 -23.78 7.33 -15.71
CA ARG A 164 -24.77 6.51 -15.00
C ARG A 164 -24.08 5.76 -13.85
N ASP A 165 -24.71 5.74 -12.70
CA ASP A 165 -24.31 5.32 -11.34
C ASP A 165 -23.59 3.96 -11.14
N ARG A 166 -22.98 3.40 -12.18
CA ARG A 166 -22.26 2.14 -12.15
C ARG A 166 -20.79 2.37 -11.88
N ARG A 167 -20.39 2.43 -10.60
CA ARG A 167 -18.99 2.63 -10.19
C ARG A 167 -18.17 1.38 -10.50
N LEU A 168 -17.03 1.59 -11.16
CA LEU A 168 -16.09 0.52 -11.53
C LEU A 168 -15.69 -0.35 -10.34
N ILE A 169 -15.46 0.27 -9.20
CA ILE A 169 -15.01 -0.42 -7.99
C ILE A 169 -16.04 -1.44 -7.46
N ILE A 170 -17.34 -1.16 -7.62
CA ILE A 170 -18.41 -2.09 -7.22
C ILE A 170 -18.43 -3.30 -8.13
N GLU A 171 -18.25 -3.09 -9.43
CA GLU A 171 -18.21 -4.18 -10.40
C GLU A 171 -16.95 -5.05 -10.22
N LEU A 172 -15.83 -4.44 -9.86
CA LEU A 172 -14.63 -5.18 -9.49
C LEU A 172 -14.86 -6.05 -8.26
N PHE A 173 -15.52 -5.56 -7.22
CA PHE A 173 -15.83 -6.38 -6.05
C PHE A 173 -16.77 -7.54 -6.38
N ASN A 174 -17.80 -7.31 -7.19
CA ASN A 174 -18.66 -8.40 -7.67
C ASN A 174 -17.83 -9.45 -8.43
N PHE A 175 -16.94 -9.01 -9.31
CA PHE A 175 -16.02 -9.88 -10.04
C PHE A 175 -15.07 -10.64 -9.10
N PHE A 176 -14.52 -10.00 -8.07
CA PHE A 176 -13.64 -10.66 -7.09
C PHE A 176 -14.36 -11.74 -6.30
N VAL A 177 -15.61 -11.48 -5.87
CA VAL A 177 -16.42 -12.49 -5.20
C VAL A 177 -16.66 -13.68 -6.11
N ALA A 178 -17.02 -13.45 -7.37
CA ALA A 178 -17.22 -14.53 -8.34
C ALA A 178 -15.95 -15.37 -8.52
N MET A 179 -14.78 -14.72 -8.74
CA MET A 179 -13.52 -15.41 -9.00
C MET A 179 -12.94 -16.15 -7.77
N THR A 180 -13.23 -15.68 -6.56
CA THR A 180 -12.74 -16.32 -5.33
C THR A 180 -13.77 -17.27 -4.75
N LYS A 181 -14.87 -16.75 -4.21
CA LYS A 181 -15.84 -17.49 -3.38
C LYS A 181 -16.76 -18.40 -4.17
N GLU A 182 -17.16 -18.00 -5.39
CA GLU A 182 -18.16 -18.73 -6.18
C GLU A 182 -17.50 -19.78 -7.09
N ASP A 183 -16.44 -19.38 -7.79
CA ASP A 183 -15.81 -20.21 -8.82
C ASP A 183 -14.46 -20.81 -8.39
N HIS A 184 -13.88 -20.35 -7.29
CA HIS A 184 -12.56 -20.77 -6.76
C HIS A 184 -11.42 -20.75 -7.79
N LEU A 185 -11.43 -19.76 -8.70
CA LEU A 185 -10.55 -19.72 -9.86
C LEU A 185 -9.26 -18.94 -9.65
N ALA A 186 -9.27 -17.91 -8.80
CA ALA A 186 -8.14 -17.00 -8.69
C ALA A 186 -7.93 -16.44 -7.28
N TYR A 187 -6.67 -16.17 -6.94
CA TYR A 187 -6.30 -15.44 -5.71
C TYR A 187 -6.28 -13.96 -6.01
N ILE A 188 -6.96 -13.16 -5.19
CA ILE A 188 -7.05 -11.72 -5.39
C ILE A 188 -6.57 -11.02 -4.13
N ILE A 189 -5.53 -10.18 -4.27
CA ILE A 189 -4.90 -9.43 -3.19
C ILE A 189 -5.01 -7.94 -3.51
N ILE A 190 -5.58 -7.18 -2.61
CA ILE A 190 -5.76 -5.74 -2.73
C ILE A 190 -4.91 -5.06 -1.66
N ALA A 191 -3.90 -4.29 -2.06
CA ALA A 191 -3.12 -3.50 -1.13
C ALA A 191 -3.65 -2.05 -1.08
N SER A 192 -3.81 -1.52 0.13
CA SER A 192 -4.25 -0.14 0.34
C SER A 192 -3.72 0.44 1.65
N SER A 193 -3.44 1.73 1.63
CA SER A 193 -3.18 2.53 2.83
C SER A 193 -4.33 3.48 3.18
N ASP A 194 -5.43 3.46 2.43
CA ASP A 194 -6.61 4.29 2.69
C ASP A 194 -7.60 3.56 3.60
N GLY A 195 -7.53 3.86 4.91
CA GLY A 195 -8.39 3.24 5.92
C GLY A 195 -9.88 3.54 5.71
N TYR A 196 -10.26 4.69 5.17
CA TYR A 196 -11.67 5.00 4.90
C TYR A 196 -12.26 4.20 3.75
N PHE A 197 -11.48 4.02 2.70
CA PHE A 197 -11.85 3.12 1.62
C PHE A 197 -12.08 1.70 2.18
N LEU A 198 -11.13 1.22 2.98
CA LEU A 198 -11.22 -0.08 3.63
C LEU A 198 -12.41 -0.18 4.59
N ASN A 199 -12.71 0.87 5.35
CA ASN A 199 -13.87 0.92 6.24
C ASN A 199 -15.20 0.79 5.48
N THR A 200 -15.30 1.42 4.30
CA THR A 200 -16.48 1.27 3.44
C THR A 200 -16.67 -0.18 3.01
N VAL A 201 -15.58 -0.86 2.65
CA VAL A 201 -15.59 -2.28 2.29
C VAL A 201 -15.86 -3.17 3.51
N TYR A 202 -15.19 -2.91 4.63
CA TYR A 202 -15.31 -3.67 5.87
C TYR A 202 -16.73 -3.66 6.43
N ASN A 203 -17.44 -2.55 6.28
CA ASN A 203 -18.81 -2.40 6.74
C ASN A 203 -19.87 -2.82 5.70
N ASP A 204 -19.49 -3.10 4.46
CA ASP A 204 -20.42 -3.61 3.45
C ASP A 204 -20.84 -5.05 3.79
N SER A 205 -22.13 -5.24 4.00
CA SER A 205 -22.69 -6.54 4.42
C SER A 205 -22.44 -7.67 3.41
N LYS A 206 -22.31 -7.34 2.12
CA LYS A 206 -22.05 -8.31 1.05
C LYS A 206 -20.58 -8.74 1.04
N LEU A 207 -19.67 -7.83 1.37
CA LEU A 207 -18.22 -8.06 1.30
C LEU A 207 -17.64 -8.66 2.58
N LYS A 208 -18.28 -8.45 3.74
CA LYS A 208 -17.81 -8.97 5.06
C LYS A 208 -17.50 -10.47 5.09
N LYS A 209 -18.25 -11.27 4.34
CA LYS A 209 -18.09 -12.74 4.30
C LYS A 209 -17.29 -13.23 3.08
N CYS A 210 -16.82 -12.31 2.26
CA CYS A 210 -16.13 -12.62 1.01
C CYS A 210 -14.71 -12.06 0.99
N SER A 211 -14.29 -11.37 2.06
CA SER A 211 -12.97 -10.75 2.16
C SER A 211 -12.29 -11.08 3.49
N LYS A 212 -10.97 -11.21 3.46
CA LYS A 212 -10.08 -11.26 4.63
C LYS A 212 -9.30 -9.94 4.71
N PHE A 213 -8.97 -9.50 5.92
CA PHE A 213 -8.13 -8.32 6.17
C PHE A 213 -6.86 -8.77 6.89
N TYR A 214 -5.72 -8.29 6.41
CA TYR A 214 -4.43 -8.52 7.04
C TYR A 214 -3.65 -7.22 7.15
N LYS A 215 -3.28 -6.85 8.38
CA LYS A 215 -2.55 -5.62 8.67
C LYS A 215 -1.05 -5.83 8.51
N VAL A 216 -0.41 -4.99 7.71
CA VAL A 216 1.04 -4.86 7.63
C VAL A 216 1.44 -3.56 8.30
N ASP A 217 1.86 -3.67 9.54
CA ASP A 217 2.28 -2.53 10.35
C ASP A 217 3.74 -2.13 10.09
N TYR A 218 4.22 -1.09 10.77
CA TYR A 218 5.63 -0.74 10.80
C TYR A 218 6.46 -1.87 11.43
N LEU A 219 7.78 -1.89 11.16
CA LEU A 219 8.66 -2.87 11.78
C LEU A 219 8.64 -2.73 13.30
N PRO A 220 8.66 -3.85 14.05
CA PRO A 220 8.82 -3.81 15.50
C PRO A 220 10.22 -3.34 15.92
N LYS A 221 10.36 -2.95 17.18
CA LYS A 221 11.61 -2.38 17.71
C LYS A 221 12.81 -3.31 17.52
N GLU A 222 12.59 -4.58 17.77
CA GLU A 222 13.62 -5.62 17.69
C GLU A 222 14.24 -5.69 16.30
N ASP A 223 13.41 -5.67 15.27
CA ASP A 223 13.84 -5.74 13.87
C ASP A 223 14.57 -4.45 13.44
N VAL A 224 14.08 -3.30 13.88
CA VAL A 224 14.75 -2.03 13.62
C VAL A 224 16.12 -1.97 14.30
N MET A 225 16.22 -2.43 15.55
CA MET A 225 17.48 -2.50 16.28
C MET A 225 18.47 -3.47 15.60
N GLU A 226 17.99 -4.66 15.19
CA GLU A 226 18.80 -5.62 14.44
C GLU A 226 19.35 -5.01 13.14
N TRP A 227 18.50 -4.29 12.39
CA TRP A 227 18.91 -3.59 11.19
C TRP A 227 19.97 -2.52 11.46
N LEU A 228 19.66 -1.60 12.39
CA LEU A 228 20.50 -0.42 12.64
C LEU A 228 21.86 -0.77 13.24
N LEU A 229 21.94 -1.82 14.05
CA LEU A 229 23.20 -2.32 14.61
C LEU A 229 24.03 -3.16 13.62
N ASN A 230 23.44 -3.56 12.49
CA ASN A 230 24.09 -4.38 11.47
C ASN A 230 23.98 -3.73 10.07
N LEU A 231 24.30 -2.44 9.96
CA LEU A 231 24.13 -1.65 8.72
C LEU A 231 24.87 -2.26 7.53
N GLU A 232 26.07 -2.80 7.74
CA GLU A 232 26.85 -3.43 6.68
C GLU A 232 26.12 -4.65 6.07
N LYS A 233 25.41 -5.42 6.91
CA LYS A 233 24.63 -6.60 6.49
C LYS A 233 23.36 -6.21 5.73
N TYR A 234 22.56 -5.29 6.28
CA TYR A 234 21.24 -5.00 5.79
C TYR A 234 21.16 -3.85 4.79
N SER A 235 21.99 -2.83 4.95
CA SER A 235 22.01 -1.63 4.08
C SER A 235 23.29 -1.48 3.27
N LYS A 236 24.27 -2.40 3.42
CA LYS A 236 25.59 -2.32 2.80
C LYS A 236 26.33 -0.99 3.07
N ILE A 237 26.01 -0.34 4.19
CA ILE A 237 26.66 0.88 4.65
C ILE A 237 27.91 0.48 5.44
N LYS A 238 29.09 0.98 5.00
CA LYS A 238 30.40 0.76 5.63
C LYS A 238 31.04 2.04 6.09
N ASP A 239 30.45 3.17 5.75
CA ASP A 239 31.04 4.50 5.97
C ASP A 239 30.90 4.95 7.42
N TYR A 240 29.96 4.38 8.16
CA TYR A 240 29.74 4.61 9.58
C TYR A 240 29.04 3.42 10.24
N THR A 241 29.11 3.36 11.55
CA THR A 241 28.40 2.41 12.40
C THR A 241 27.55 3.16 13.41
N LEU A 242 26.47 2.53 13.85
CA LEU A 242 25.59 3.08 14.90
C LEU A 242 25.84 2.34 16.22
N THR A 243 25.87 3.09 17.31
CA THR A 243 25.82 2.52 18.64
C THR A 243 24.38 2.18 19.03
N LYS A 244 24.19 1.34 20.06
CA LYS A 244 22.86 1.05 20.58
C LYS A 244 22.07 2.33 20.97
N PRO A 245 22.66 3.33 21.66
CA PRO A 245 22.01 4.62 21.92
C PRO A 245 21.60 5.36 20.64
N ASP A 246 22.42 5.31 19.58
CA ASP A 246 22.10 5.96 18.30
C ASP A 246 20.90 5.29 17.63
N ALA A 247 20.87 3.96 17.60
CA ALA A 247 19.76 3.18 17.07
C ALA A 247 18.47 3.45 17.86
N GLU A 248 18.56 3.56 19.18
CA GLU A 248 17.42 3.93 20.04
C GLU A 248 16.91 5.35 19.75
N LYS A 249 17.78 6.34 19.54
CA LYS A 249 17.38 7.70 19.13
C LYS A 249 16.62 7.71 17.80
N ILE A 250 17.06 6.93 16.81
CA ILE A 250 16.37 6.80 15.53
C ILE A 250 14.99 6.18 15.75
N TRP A 251 14.95 5.04 16.47
CA TRP A 251 13.68 4.38 16.79
C TRP A 251 12.71 5.33 17.53
N GLU A 252 13.19 6.05 18.56
CA GLU A 252 12.37 7.02 19.29
C GLU A 252 11.84 8.14 18.39
N THR A 253 12.54 8.47 17.30
CA THR A 253 12.14 9.57 16.41
C THR A 253 11.15 9.12 15.33
N VAL A 254 11.37 7.98 14.68
CA VAL A 254 10.59 7.56 13.49
C VAL A 254 9.92 6.19 13.62
N GLY A 255 10.20 5.45 14.70
CA GLY A 255 9.68 4.09 14.89
C GLY A 255 10.15 3.13 13.81
N GLY A 256 9.27 2.23 13.39
CA GLY A 256 9.56 1.18 12.41
C GLY A 256 9.32 1.55 10.94
N SER A 257 9.20 2.83 10.64
CA SER A 257 9.02 3.28 9.25
C SER A 257 10.32 3.12 8.46
N MET A 258 10.40 2.06 7.66
CA MET A 258 11.61 1.76 6.87
C MET A 258 12.02 2.92 5.95
N TRP A 259 11.06 3.60 5.36
CA TRP A 259 11.35 4.73 4.47
C TRP A 259 12.00 5.89 5.25
N GLU A 260 11.47 6.22 6.43
CA GLU A 260 12.00 7.32 7.26
C GLU A 260 13.37 6.96 7.84
N ILE A 261 13.57 5.70 8.24
CA ILE A 261 14.89 5.22 8.69
C ILE A 261 15.91 5.36 7.55
N GLN A 262 15.55 4.94 6.34
CA GLN A 262 16.44 5.06 5.17
C GLN A 262 16.77 6.53 4.82
N ASP A 263 15.80 7.44 4.97
CA ASP A 263 15.98 8.88 4.77
C ASP A 263 17.01 9.42 5.77
N ILE A 264 16.86 9.09 7.06
CA ILE A 264 17.83 9.45 8.12
C ILE A 264 19.21 8.89 7.81
N LEU A 265 19.34 7.59 7.52
CA LEU A 265 20.60 6.96 7.18
C LEU A 265 21.28 7.62 5.96
N SER A 266 20.49 8.08 4.99
CA SER A 266 21.01 8.80 3.82
C SER A 266 21.54 10.19 4.16
N GLU A 267 20.86 10.91 5.05
CA GLU A 267 21.30 12.25 5.49
C GLU A 267 22.59 12.19 6.35
N MET A 268 22.82 11.07 7.05
CA MET A 268 24.01 10.86 7.88
C MET A 268 25.33 10.75 7.10
N PHE A 269 25.30 10.58 5.78
CA PHE A 269 26.54 10.59 4.96
C PHE A 269 27.27 11.95 4.95
N GLY A 270 26.71 13.00 5.48
CA GLY A 270 27.35 14.31 5.54
C GLY A 270 27.12 15.06 6.84
N LYS A 271 26.41 14.45 7.80
CA LYS A 271 26.00 15.12 9.03
C LYS A 271 26.00 14.18 10.25
N PRO A 272 26.25 14.70 11.44
CA PRO A 272 26.06 13.93 12.69
C PRO A 272 24.60 13.55 12.90
N LEU A 273 24.37 12.37 13.49
CA LEU A 273 23.01 11.85 13.77
C LEU A 273 22.12 12.86 14.51
N ASP A 274 22.62 13.48 15.57
CA ASP A 274 21.83 14.40 16.39
C ASP A 274 21.35 15.61 15.58
N GLU A 275 22.16 16.12 14.65
CA GLU A 275 21.76 17.19 13.72
C GLU A 275 20.66 16.73 12.76
N VAL A 276 20.84 15.54 12.16
CA VAL A 276 19.84 14.94 11.26
C VAL A 276 18.50 14.75 11.96
N LEU A 277 18.50 14.20 13.17
CA LEU A 277 17.29 13.98 13.95
C LEU A 277 16.60 15.29 14.37
N GLN A 278 17.38 16.33 14.70
CA GLN A 278 16.81 17.66 15.01
C GLN A 278 16.15 18.28 13.78
N LEU A 279 16.79 18.21 12.62
CA LEU A 279 16.22 18.69 11.35
C LEU A 279 14.95 17.92 11.00
N TYR A 280 14.96 16.61 11.21
CA TYR A 280 13.80 15.76 10.97
C TYR A 280 12.61 16.14 11.86
N LYS A 281 12.82 16.32 13.15
CA LYS A 281 11.80 16.78 14.10
C LYS A 281 11.23 18.16 13.73
N LYS A 282 12.09 19.09 13.30
CA LYS A 282 11.65 20.41 12.81
C LYS A 282 10.79 20.29 11.57
N LYS A 283 11.17 19.42 10.61
CA LYS A 283 10.41 19.12 9.40
C LYS A 283 9.01 18.58 9.76
N MET A 284 8.92 17.61 10.66
CA MET A 284 7.63 17.04 11.08
C MET A 284 6.72 18.10 11.76
N ARG A 285 7.29 18.91 12.66
CA ARG A 285 6.54 20.04 13.26
C ARG A 285 6.04 21.01 12.18
N SER A 286 6.86 21.36 11.20
CA SER A 286 6.48 22.27 10.12
C SER A 286 5.34 21.71 9.26
N LEU A 287 5.31 20.40 8.99
CA LEU A 287 4.20 19.74 8.29
C LEU A 287 2.89 19.86 9.09
N ILE A 288 2.92 19.66 10.40
CA ILE A 288 1.74 19.85 11.26
C ILE A 288 1.29 21.32 11.25
N VAL A 289 2.22 22.28 11.41
CA VAL A 289 1.90 23.71 11.32
C VAL A 289 1.21 24.04 9.99
N ALA A 290 1.79 23.63 8.87
CA ALA A 290 1.24 23.88 7.54
C ALA A 290 -0.15 23.27 7.36
N TYR A 291 -0.40 22.09 7.96
CA TYR A 291 -1.71 21.45 7.93
C TYR A 291 -2.75 22.19 8.79
N VAL A 292 -2.34 22.65 9.98
CA VAL A 292 -3.26 23.28 10.96
C VAL A 292 -3.68 24.69 10.52
N VAL A 293 -2.83 25.43 9.82
CA VAL A 293 -3.14 26.79 9.32
C VAL A 293 -4.20 26.72 8.20
N LYS A 294 -5.44 26.51 8.57
CA LYS A 294 -6.64 26.42 7.72
C LYS A 294 -7.82 27.12 8.40
N PRO A 295 -8.92 27.41 7.68
CA PRO A 295 -10.11 28.06 8.28
C PRO A 295 -10.66 27.32 9.51
N GLU A 296 -10.50 25.99 9.57
CA GLU A 296 -10.98 25.14 10.66
C GLU A 296 -9.93 24.88 11.74
N GLN A 297 -8.91 25.73 11.89
CA GLN A 297 -7.76 25.55 12.78
C GLN A 297 -8.15 25.06 14.19
N LYS A 298 -9.13 25.71 14.84
CA LYS A 298 -9.54 25.34 16.21
C LYS A 298 -10.07 23.91 16.33
N LYS A 299 -10.80 23.43 15.29
CA LYS A 299 -11.30 22.05 15.24
C LYS A 299 -10.16 21.08 14.98
N ILE A 300 -9.24 21.39 14.08
CA ILE A 300 -8.04 20.60 13.80
C ILE A 300 -7.20 20.46 15.06
N GLU A 301 -6.90 21.57 15.75
CA GLU A 301 -6.12 21.54 16.99
C GLU A 301 -6.81 20.70 18.09
N ARG A 302 -8.13 20.79 18.24
CA ARG A 302 -8.88 19.96 19.19
C ARG A 302 -8.69 18.47 18.90
N LEU A 303 -8.83 18.05 17.65
CA LEU A 303 -8.67 16.64 17.24
C LEU A 303 -7.22 16.16 17.40
N LEU A 304 -6.24 16.96 16.97
CA LEU A 304 -4.83 16.61 17.11
C LEU A 304 -4.39 16.55 18.59
N ARG A 305 -5.04 17.30 19.48
CA ARG A 305 -4.71 17.32 20.91
C ARG A 305 -4.92 15.96 21.58
N HIS A 306 -5.85 15.13 21.09
CA HIS A 306 -6.01 13.75 21.58
C HIS A 306 -4.72 12.94 21.45
N PHE A 307 -3.93 13.19 20.40
CA PHE A 307 -2.67 12.50 20.16
C PHE A 307 -1.46 13.08 20.92
N VAL A 308 -1.62 14.07 21.78
CA VAL A 308 -0.52 14.56 22.62
C VAL A 308 -0.16 13.54 23.71
N ASP A 309 -1.19 12.99 24.34
CA ASP A 309 -1.06 12.09 25.49
C ASP A 309 -1.47 10.65 25.20
N ARG A 310 -2.08 10.39 24.02
CA ARG A 310 -2.55 9.09 23.59
C ARG A 310 -1.93 8.72 22.25
N ASP A 311 -1.80 7.44 21.98
CA ASP A 311 -1.34 6.91 20.70
C ASP A 311 -2.50 6.65 19.73
N GLU A 312 -3.75 6.63 20.23
CA GLU A 312 -4.96 6.33 19.45
C GLU A 312 -6.13 7.25 19.82
N LEU A 313 -7.09 7.34 18.90
CA LEU A 313 -8.39 7.96 19.08
C LEU A 313 -9.47 6.99 18.57
N PRO A 314 -10.20 6.30 19.48
CA PRO A 314 -11.28 5.40 19.10
C PRO A 314 -12.39 6.12 18.32
N MET A 315 -12.98 5.45 17.33
CA MET A 315 -14.05 6.01 16.50
C MET A 315 -15.30 6.38 17.32
N GLU A 316 -15.54 5.67 18.41
CA GLU A 316 -16.67 5.93 19.32
C GLU A 316 -16.57 7.25 20.10
N GLU A 317 -15.35 7.80 20.25
CA GLU A 317 -15.11 9.11 20.88
C GLU A 317 -15.32 10.29 19.91
N ILE A 318 -15.69 10.04 18.64
CA ILE A 318 -15.74 11.04 17.59
C ILE A 318 -17.17 11.54 17.36
N ASN A 319 -17.31 12.86 17.26
CA ASN A 319 -18.57 13.48 16.86
C ASN A 319 -18.73 13.38 15.33
N SER A 320 -19.93 13.11 14.86
CA SER A 320 -20.24 13.04 13.42
C SER A 320 -19.82 14.29 12.62
N GLU A 321 -19.83 15.46 13.25
CA GLU A 321 -19.38 16.72 12.65
C GLU A 321 -17.87 16.75 12.31
N ASP A 322 -17.07 15.89 12.96
CA ASP A 322 -15.62 15.83 12.80
C ASP A 322 -15.19 14.83 11.71
N GLU A 323 -16.09 13.96 11.28
CA GLU A 323 -15.76 12.89 10.34
C GLU A 323 -15.13 13.41 9.04
N LYS A 324 -15.67 14.49 8.48
CA LYS A 324 -15.14 15.11 7.26
C LYS A 324 -13.70 15.59 7.44
N LEU A 325 -13.40 16.14 8.61
CA LEU A 325 -12.06 16.67 8.92
C LEU A 325 -11.07 15.53 9.17
N LEU A 326 -11.48 14.48 9.87
CA LEU A 326 -10.68 13.28 10.06
C LEU A 326 -10.37 12.58 8.73
N ARG A 327 -11.33 12.52 7.81
CA ARG A 327 -11.09 12.05 6.44
C ARG A 327 -10.03 12.87 5.72
N ASP A 328 -10.07 14.20 5.85
CA ASP A 328 -9.02 15.05 5.26
C ASP A 328 -7.66 14.78 5.90
N MET A 329 -7.59 14.63 7.22
CA MET A 329 -6.35 14.27 7.93
C MET A 329 -5.77 12.94 7.43
N VAL A 330 -6.60 11.92 7.23
CA VAL A 330 -6.16 10.62 6.69
C VAL A 330 -5.66 10.76 5.25
N ARG A 331 -6.39 11.48 4.39
CA ARG A 331 -5.98 11.74 3.00
C ARG A 331 -4.67 12.51 2.90
N GLN A 332 -4.43 13.43 3.83
CA GLN A 332 -3.18 14.20 3.92
C GLN A 332 -2.06 13.42 4.63
N ASN A 333 -2.31 12.19 5.04
CA ASN A 333 -1.38 11.32 5.77
C ASN A 333 -0.85 11.96 7.08
N ILE A 334 -1.69 12.72 7.76
CA ILE A 334 -1.39 13.23 9.11
C ILE A 334 -1.69 12.14 10.14
N ILE A 335 -2.80 11.46 9.96
CA ILE A 335 -3.24 10.31 10.76
C ILE A 335 -3.55 9.12 9.85
N TYR A 336 -3.59 7.95 10.44
CA TYR A 336 -4.02 6.70 9.81
C TYR A 336 -5.30 6.22 10.48
N PHE A 337 -6.24 5.71 9.71
CA PHE A 337 -7.44 5.05 10.23
C PHE A 337 -7.33 3.54 10.04
N ASP A 338 -7.47 2.78 11.12
CA ASP A 338 -7.53 1.33 11.09
C ASP A 338 -8.99 0.86 11.18
N PRO A 339 -9.55 0.30 10.10
CA PRO A 339 -10.95 -0.15 10.09
C PRO A 339 -11.18 -1.40 10.93
N THR A 340 -10.13 -2.20 11.18
CA THR A 340 -10.26 -3.43 11.98
C THR A 340 -10.28 -3.15 13.47
N GLU A 341 -9.63 -2.09 13.91
CA GLU A 341 -9.60 -1.61 15.29
C GLU A 341 -10.62 -0.48 15.53
N ALA A 342 -11.23 0.05 14.46
CA ALA A 342 -12.13 1.21 14.50
C ALA A 342 -11.51 2.41 15.24
N ALA A 343 -10.24 2.72 14.94
CA ALA A 343 -9.48 3.75 15.62
C ALA A 343 -8.56 4.54 14.66
N TYR A 344 -8.23 5.75 15.08
CA TYR A 344 -7.28 6.63 14.39
C TYR A 344 -5.96 6.67 15.15
N TYR A 345 -4.87 6.69 14.41
CA TYR A 345 -3.49 6.76 14.91
C TYR A 345 -2.74 7.89 14.21
N PRO A 346 -1.73 8.51 14.81
CA PRO A 346 -0.78 9.32 14.04
C PRO A 346 -0.16 8.51 12.90
N GLN A 347 0.20 9.17 11.80
CA GLN A 347 0.82 8.50 10.64
C GLN A 347 2.28 8.09 10.95
N GLY A 348 2.46 7.27 11.98
CA GLY A 348 3.74 6.85 12.52
C GLY A 348 4.28 7.77 13.62
N LYS A 349 5.38 7.33 14.21
CA LYS A 349 5.98 7.97 15.39
C LYS A 349 6.49 9.38 15.11
N SER A 350 6.99 9.64 13.92
CA SER A 350 7.46 10.95 13.47
C SER A 350 6.35 12.01 13.47
N TYR A 351 5.17 11.64 12.96
CA TYR A 351 4.00 12.52 12.98
C TYR A 351 3.49 12.75 14.40
N HIS A 352 3.52 11.70 15.22
CA HIS A 352 3.18 11.83 16.64
C HIS A 352 4.11 12.84 17.34
N HIS A 353 5.42 12.79 17.10
CA HIS A 353 6.37 13.81 17.58
C HIS A 353 6.06 15.19 17.01
N GLY A 354 5.75 15.31 15.74
CA GLY A 354 5.36 16.56 15.10
C GLY A 354 4.16 17.21 15.80
N ILE A 355 3.13 16.42 16.11
CA ILE A 355 1.94 16.87 16.86
C ILE A 355 2.34 17.33 18.27
N ARG A 356 3.08 16.53 19.03
CA ARG A 356 3.55 16.89 20.37
C ARG A 356 4.37 18.18 20.37
N LEU A 357 5.27 18.35 19.40
CA LEU A 357 6.09 19.56 19.26
C LEU A 357 5.27 20.78 18.82
N TYR A 358 4.17 20.60 18.14
CA TYR A 358 3.25 21.68 17.80
C TYR A 358 2.61 22.27 19.05
N PHE A 359 2.19 21.43 20.02
CA PHE A 359 1.54 21.85 21.25
C PHE A 359 2.50 22.23 22.40
N LYS A 360 3.78 21.84 22.32
CA LYS A 360 4.82 22.35 23.21
C LYS A 360 5.24 23.75 22.76
N ARG A 361 4.49 24.77 23.17
CA ARG A 361 4.87 26.17 23.04
C ARG A 361 5.67 26.62 24.23
#